data_a9ad408ff01801bd5d0356b402709eeb
#
_entry.id   a9ad408ff01801bd5d0356b402709eeb
#
_cell.length_a   1.000
_cell.length_b   1.000
_cell.length_c   1.000
_cell.angle_alpha   90.00
_cell.angle_beta   90.00
_cell.angle_gamma   90.00
#
_symmetry.space_group_name_H-M   'P 1'
#
loop_
_entity.id
_entity.type
_entity.pdbx_description
1 polymer ?
#
loop_
_entity_poly.entity_id
_entity_poly.type
_entity_poly.pdbx_seq_one_letter_code
_entity_poly.pdbx_strand_id
1 'polypeptide(L)'
;MTDPALDFICNALSESSGQRLLVADEHLDSSLLLSLKTLPDLSLLTNRYDVYRSAQDNNIPCIFNDMDISACNTRFDVIAYRVSKEKAVVHHIINQAPASLNAKGSLLLCGFKNEGIKTYISKVEQYLGCKALVSKGERQLKLAQFRVTELGEPLDDREYRQLTCIGEQRNLALFSKPGQYGWNKIDKGSELLVNAFADHVNIAGAPATLLDLGCGYGYLSVMAWALGAGQIMATDNNAAAIASCRHNFEIHGIQGEVSAD
;
A
#
# COMPACT_ATOMS: atom_id res chain seq x y z
N MET A 1 0.65 -16.50 -12.78
CA MET A 1 1.82 -17.18 -12.15
C MET A 1 1.91 -16.62 -10.75
N THR A 2 1.68 -17.44 -9.74
CA THR A 2 1.67 -17.00 -8.33
C THR A 2 3.04 -16.48 -7.89
N ASP A 3 3.06 -15.53 -6.96
CA ASP A 3 4.30 -15.03 -6.35
C ASP A 3 4.84 -16.08 -5.35
N PRO A 4 6.03 -16.66 -5.55
CA PRO A 4 6.54 -17.72 -4.68
C PRO A 4 6.79 -17.28 -3.23
N ALA A 5 7.01 -15.97 -2.99
CA ALA A 5 7.18 -15.45 -1.65
C ALA A 5 5.83 -15.41 -0.91
N LEU A 6 4.77 -15.10 -1.63
CA LEU A 6 3.43 -15.10 -1.09
C LEU A 6 2.91 -16.53 -0.85
N ASP A 7 3.18 -17.47 -1.78
CA ASP A 7 2.90 -18.89 -1.57
C ASP A 7 3.60 -19.41 -0.30
N PHE A 8 4.86 -19.02 -0.09
CA PHE A 8 5.63 -19.47 1.07
C PHE A 8 5.09 -18.91 2.40
N ILE A 9 4.65 -17.66 2.40
CA ILE A 9 4.05 -17.05 3.60
C ILE A 9 2.65 -17.61 3.89
N CYS A 10 1.86 -17.89 2.86
CA CYS A 10 0.54 -18.50 3.02
C CYS A 10 0.64 -19.93 3.57
N ASN A 11 1.63 -20.72 3.16
CA ASN A 11 1.91 -22.01 3.76
C ASN A 11 2.25 -21.89 5.25
N ALA A 12 3.09 -20.93 5.63
CA ALA A 12 3.41 -20.70 7.04
C ALA A 12 2.18 -20.22 7.85
N LEU A 13 1.29 -19.43 7.25
CA LEU A 13 0.03 -19.05 7.86
C LEU A 13 -0.90 -20.27 8.06
N SER A 14 -0.93 -21.22 7.13
CA SER A 14 -1.74 -22.43 7.27
C SER A 14 -1.27 -23.34 8.41
N GLU A 15 0.02 -23.34 8.72
CA GLU A 15 0.62 -24.08 9.82
C GLU A 15 0.49 -23.37 11.18
N SER A 16 0.12 -22.09 11.18
CA SER A 16 -0.08 -21.29 12.40
C SER A 16 -1.48 -21.51 13.01
N SER A 17 -1.72 -20.98 14.20
CA SER A 17 -3.00 -21.05 14.89
C SER A 17 -3.38 -19.68 15.46
N GLY A 18 -4.67 -19.49 15.78
CA GLY A 18 -5.21 -18.24 16.33
C GLY A 18 -5.54 -17.20 15.27
N GLN A 19 -5.70 -15.95 15.70
CA GLN A 19 -6.06 -14.82 14.84
C GLN A 19 -4.89 -14.46 13.91
N ARG A 20 -5.13 -14.45 12.61
CA ARG A 20 -4.13 -14.20 11.57
C ARG A 20 -4.45 -12.94 10.79
N LEU A 21 -3.43 -12.14 10.53
CA LEU A 21 -3.50 -11.03 9.57
C LEU A 21 -2.51 -11.27 8.44
N LEU A 22 -2.99 -11.27 7.21
CA LEU A 22 -2.14 -11.13 6.04
C LEU A 22 -2.24 -9.69 5.52
N VAL A 23 -1.13 -8.97 5.56
CA VAL A 23 -1.00 -7.67 4.90
C VAL A 23 -0.61 -7.93 3.46
N ALA A 24 -1.48 -7.56 2.52
CA ALA A 24 -1.38 -7.88 1.11
C ALA A 24 -1.36 -6.62 0.24
N ASP A 25 -0.54 -6.67 -0.79
CA ASP A 25 -0.45 -5.65 -1.84
C ASP A 25 -0.75 -6.26 -3.22
N GLU A 26 -0.22 -5.69 -4.26
CA GLU A 26 -0.37 -6.10 -5.67
C GLU A 26 0.09 -7.54 -5.99
N HIS A 27 0.80 -8.21 -5.07
CA HIS A 27 1.30 -9.56 -5.29
C HIS A 27 0.24 -10.65 -5.00
N LEU A 28 -0.86 -10.31 -4.32
CA LEU A 28 -1.94 -11.26 -4.03
C LEU A 28 -2.88 -11.41 -5.22
N ASP A 29 -2.75 -12.52 -5.93
CA ASP A 29 -3.64 -12.85 -7.04
C ASP A 29 -4.91 -13.64 -6.60
N SER A 30 -5.90 -13.70 -7.47
CA SER A 30 -7.19 -14.33 -7.19
C SER A 30 -7.06 -15.83 -6.89
N SER A 31 -6.07 -16.54 -7.44
CA SER A 31 -5.91 -17.99 -7.22
C SER A 31 -5.42 -18.27 -5.81
N LEU A 32 -4.48 -17.46 -5.33
CA LEU A 32 -3.96 -17.54 -3.98
C LEU A 32 -4.99 -17.10 -2.94
N LEU A 33 -5.76 -16.07 -3.27
CA LEU A 33 -6.86 -15.62 -2.43
C LEU A 33 -7.88 -16.74 -2.16
N LEU A 34 -8.22 -17.55 -3.16
CA LEU A 34 -9.11 -18.69 -3.00
C LEU A 34 -8.55 -19.75 -2.04
N SER A 35 -7.23 -19.98 -2.04
CA SER A 35 -6.61 -20.91 -1.09
C SER A 35 -6.69 -20.42 0.36
N LEU A 36 -6.65 -19.10 0.55
CA LEU A 36 -6.75 -18.48 1.87
C LEU A 36 -8.17 -18.59 2.48
N LYS A 37 -9.20 -18.72 1.67
CA LYS A 37 -10.61 -18.86 2.12
C LYS A 37 -10.81 -20.02 3.10
N THR A 38 -10.00 -21.04 3.05
CA THR A 38 -10.09 -22.22 3.93
C THR A 38 -9.40 -22.02 5.28
N LEU A 39 -8.64 -20.94 5.45
CA LEU A 39 -7.95 -20.66 6.72
C LEU A 39 -8.91 -20.00 7.71
N PRO A 40 -9.18 -20.63 8.85
CA PRO A 40 -10.01 -20.03 9.89
C PRO A 40 -9.30 -18.81 10.49
N ASP A 41 -10.06 -17.88 11.05
CA ASP A 41 -9.54 -16.70 11.80
C ASP A 41 -8.50 -15.88 11.01
N LEU A 42 -8.61 -15.85 9.67
CA LEU A 42 -7.79 -15.01 8.79
C LEU A 42 -8.53 -13.72 8.47
N SER A 43 -7.83 -12.62 8.62
CA SER A 43 -8.20 -11.31 8.08
C SER A 43 -7.16 -10.83 7.08
N LEU A 44 -7.59 -10.08 6.08
CA LEU A 44 -6.73 -9.39 5.13
C LEU A 44 -6.71 -7.89 5.44
N LEU A 45 -5.57 -7.26 5.24
CA LEU A 45 -5.42 -5.83 5.12
C LEU A 45 -4.74 -5.54 3.79
N THR A 46 -5.32 -4.67 2.99
CA THR A 46 -4.78 -4.35 1.67
C THR A 46 -4.94 -2.88 1.33
N ASN A 47 -3.97 -2.35 0.59
CA ASN A 47 -4.06 -1.03 -0.04
C ASN A 47 -4.57 -1.11 -1.50
N ARG A 48 -5.00 -2.30 -1.97
CA ARG A 48 -5.48 -2.56 -3.32
C ARG A 48 -6.97 -2.85 -3.32
N TYR A 49 -7.74 -2.04 -4.05
CA TYR A 49 -9.20 -2.18 -4.09
C TYR A 49 -9.66 -3.43 -4.84
N ASP A 50 -8.95 -3.85 -5.89
CA ASP A 50 -9.21 -5.10 -6.60
C ASP A 50 -9.05 -6.34 -5.70
N VAL A 51 -8.03 -6.34 -4.83
CA VAL A 51 -7.83 -7.40 -3.82
C VAL A 51 -8.97 -7.37 -2.79
N TYR A 52 -9.33 -6.17 -2.30
CA TYR A 52 -10.44 -5.99 -1.37
C TYR A 52 -11.76 -6.52 -1.96
N ARG A 53 -12.10 -6.14 -3.19
CA ARG A 53 -13.32 -6.61 -3.88
C ARG A 53 -13.31 -8.12 -4.04
N SER A 54 -12.19 -8.68 -4.50
CA SER A 54 -12.04 -10.14 -4.62
C SER A 54 -12.17 -10.87 -3.29
N ALA A 55 -11.69 -10.29 -2.19
CA ALA A 55 -11.84 -10.86 -0.85
C ALA A 55 -13.32 -10.82 -0.41
N GLN A 56 -14.02 -9.70 -0.63
CA GLN A 56 -15.45 -9.57 -0.33
C GLN A 56 -16.28 -10.60 -1.10
N ASP A 57 -16.06 -10.76 -2.40
CA ASP A 57 -16.75 -11.73 -3.25
C ASP A 57 -16.53 -13.18 -2.78
N ASN A 58 -15.44 -13.44 -2.09
CA ASN A 58 -15.11 -14.76 -1.51
C ASN A 58 -15.44 -14.90 -0.02
N ASN A 59 -16.08 -13.89 0.60
CA ASN A 59 -16.42 -13.86 2.03
C ASN A 59 -15.18 -13.99 2.94
N ILE A 60 -14.05 -13.39 2.55
CA ILE A 60 -12.85 -13.33 3.37
C ILE A 60 -12.87 -11.95 4.08
N PRO A 61 -12.76 -11.90 5.42
CA PRO A 61 -12.65 -10.63 6.15
C PRO A 61 -11.47 -9.80 5.61
N CYS A 62 -11.76 -8.62 5.11
CA CYS A 62 -10.76 -7.75 4.48
C CYS A 62 -11.03 -6.29 4.80
N ILE A 63 -9.97 -5.55 5.09
CA ILE A 63 -9.97 -4.10 5.26
C ILE A 63 -9.17 -3.48 4.12
N PHE A 64 -9.76 -2.50 3.44
CA PHE A 64 -9.10 -1.67 2.46
C PHE A 64 -8.71 -0.33 3.09
N ASN A 65 -7.43 -0.08 3.25
CA ASN A 65 -6.90 1.19 3.71
C ASN A 65 -5.43 1.38 3.30
N ASP A 66 -4.83 2.48 3.68
CA ASP A 66 -3.44 2.83 3.40
C ASP A 66 -2.46 2.16 4.42
N MET A 67 -2.50 0.82 4.50
CA MET A 67 -1.64 -0.03 5.35
C MET A 67 -1.69 0.30 6.85
N ASP A 68 -2.82 0.80 7.36
CA ASP A 68 -3.03 1.03 8.79
C ASP A 68 -3.59 -0.23 9.47
N ILE A 69 -2.72 -0.96 10.18
CA ILE A 69 -3.09 -2.18 10.92
C ILE A 69 -3.98 -1.84 12.11
N SER A 70 -3.87 -0.65 12.68
CA SER A 70 -4.67 -0.24 13.86
C SER A 70 -6.17 -0.21 13.57
N ALA A 71 -6.55 0.03 12.32
CA ALA A 71 -7.94 0.02 11.86
C ALA A 71 -8.62 -1.36 11.96
N CYS A 72 -7.85 -2.45 12.13
CA CYS A 72 -8.42 -3.78 12.36
C CYS A 72 -9.12 -3.92 13.71
N ASN A 73 -8.86 -3.02 14.66
CA ASN A 73 -9.48 -2.98 16.00
C ASN A 73 -9.40 -4.33 16.76
N THR A 74 -8.40 -5.15 16.47
CA THR A 74 -8.16 -6.45 17.11
C THR A 74 -6.67 -6.72 17.21
N ARG A 75 -6.28 -7.75 17.96
CA ARG A 75 -4.90 -8.21 18.05
C ARG A 75 -4.78 -9.59 17.40
N PHE A 76 -3.60 -9.86 16.87
CA PHE A 76 -3.32 -11.04 16.08
C PHE A 76 -2.27 -11.93 16.78
N ASP A 77 -2.40 -13.22 16.58
CA ASP A 77 -1.37 -14.19 16.96
C ASP A 77 -0.27 -14.27 15.90
N VAL A 78 -0.63 -13.97 14.64
CA VAL A 78 0.32 -13.90 13.55
C VAL A 78 -0.03 -12.72 12.64
N ILE A 79 0.95 -11.86 12.37
CA ILE A 79 0.91 -10.86 11.30
C ILE A 79 1.91 -11.27 10.24
N ALA A 80 1.47 -11.41 9.01
CA ALA A 80 2.28 -11.85 7.89
C ALA A 80 2.33 -10.78 6.80
N TYR A 81 3.52 -10.50 6.28
CA TYR A 81 3.73 -9.56 5.20
C TYR A 81 4.80 -10.04 4.20
N ARG A 82 4.44 -10.03 2.94
CA ARG A 82 5.37 -10.19 1.82
C ARG A 82 5.99 -8.83 1.55
N VAL A 83 7.31 -8.68 1.83
CA VAL A 83 7.98 -7.37 1.71
C VAL A 83 7.95 -6.87 0.27
N SER A 84 7.63 -5.60 0.11
CA SER A 84 7.70 -4.89 -1.17
C SER A 84 9.08 -4.27 -1.39
N LYS A 85 9.29 -3.66 -2.56
CA LYS A 85 10.49 -2.86 -2.84
C LYS A 85 10.44 -1.46 -2.22
N GLU A 86 9.27 -1.03 -1.77
CA GLU A 86 9.04 0.29 -1.17
C GLU A 86 9.44 0.28 0.31
N LYS A 87 10.68 0.68 0.58
CA LYS A 87 11.28 0.66 1.94
C LYS A 87 10.39 1.33 3.00
N ALA A 88 9.78 2.46 2.67
CA ALA A 88 8.97 3.21 3.62
C ALA A 88 7.70 2.45 4.02
N VAL A 89 7.06 1.75 3.08
CA VAL A 89 5.91 0.86 3.32
C VAL A 89 6.30 -0.30 4.24
N VAL A 90 7.42 -0.97 3.93
CA VAL A 90 7.92 -2.10 4.73
C VAL A 90 8.20 -1.67 6.17
N HIS A 91 8.87 -0.53 6.36
CA HIS A 91 9.16 0.00 7.69
C HIS A 91 7.88 0.34 8.45
N HIS A 92 6.90 0.95 7.78
CA HIS A 92 5.62 1.32 8.37
C HIS A 92 4.86 0.09 8.90
N ILE A 93 4.75 -0.97 8.10
CA ILE A 93 4.09 -2.21 8.52
C ILE A 93 4.83 -2.86 9.70
N ILE A 94 6.17 -2.91 9.66
CA ILE A 94 6.98 -3.45 10.75
C ILE A 94 6.76 -2.67 12.05
N ASN A 95 6.72 -1.34 12.00
CA ASN A 95 6.55 -0.49 13.19
C ASN A 95 5.19 -0.68 13.87
N GLN A 96 4.15 -1.00 13.13
CA GLN A 96 2.80 -1.22 13.66
C GLN A 96 2.61 -2.60 14.28
N ALA A 97 3.36 -3.60 13.80
CA ALA A 97 3.17 -5.00 14.18
C ALA A 97 3.20 -5.24 15.70
N PRO A 98 4.15 -4.68 16.51
CA PRO A 98 4.19 -4.92 17.95
C PRO A 98 2.93 -4.52 18.69
N ALA A 99 2.33 -3.38 18.33
CA ALA A 99 1.11 -2.88 18.96
C ALA A 99 -0.13 -3.73 18.62
N SER A 100 -0.08 -4.42 17.49
CA SER A 100 -1.18 -5.21 16.94
C SER A 100 -1.05 -6.71 17.22
N LEU A 101 0.06 -7.17 17.80
CA LEU A 101 0.29 -8.56 18.17
C LEU A 101 -0.21 -8.87 19.59
N ASN A 102 -0.72 -10.08 19.79
CA ASN A 102 -0.92 -10.69 21.11
C ASN A 102 0.42 -10.93 21.81
N ALA A 103 0.43 -11.13 23.13
CA ALA A 103 1.64 -11.24 23.96
C ALA A 103 2.64 -12.33 23.49
N LYS A 104 2.18 -13.37 22.82
CA LYS A 104 3.01 -14.44 22.25
C LYS A 104 2.97 -14.48 20.71
N GLY A 105 2.40 -13.44 20.13
CA GLY A 105 2.23 -13.33 18.70
C GLY A 105 3.56 -13.19 17.95
N SER A 106 3.53 -13.43 16.66
CA SER A 106 4.69 -13.36 15.79
C SER A 106 4.45 -12.55 14.53
N LEU A 107 5.50 -11.85 14.09
CA LEU A 107 5.57 -11.21 12.78
C LEU A 107 6.27 -12.16 11.81
N LEU A 108 5.67 -12.41 10.66
CA LEU A 108 6.26 -13.15 9.53
C LEU A 108 6.61 -12.18 8.42
N LEU A 109 7.86 -12.15 7.98
CA LEU A 109 8.29 -11.40 6.80
C LEU A 109 8.84 -12.37 5.75
N CYS A 110 8.37 -12.25 4.52
CA CYS A 110 8.85 -13.06 3.40
C CYS A 110 9.26 -12.19 2.22
N GLY A 111 10.32 -12.56 1.53
CA GLY A 111 10.77 -11.87 0.33
C GLY A 111 12.09 -12.38 -0.21
N PHE A 112 12.48 -11.86 -1.35
CA PHE A 112 13.72 -12.21 -2.04
C PHE A 112 14.90 -11.33 -1.58
N LYS A 113 16.12 -11.81 -1.82
CA LYS A 113 17.34 -11.06 -1.50
C LYS A 113 17.40 -9.68 -2.18
N ASN A 114 16.97 -9.61 -3.44
CA ASN A 114 16.96 -8.37 -4.23
C ASN A 114 15.86 -7.39 -3.83
N GLU A 115 14.95 -7.79 -2.94
CA GLU A 115 13.93 -6.94 -2.30
C GLU A 115 14.35 -6.46 -0.91
N GLY A 116 15.58 -6.80 -0.49
CA GLY A 116 16.13 -6.32 0.76
C GLY A 116 15.80 -7.16 2.00
N ILE A 117 15.20 -8.36 1.86
CA ILE A 117 14.77 -9.19 3.01
C ILE A 117 15.86 -9.39 4.06
N LYS A 118 17.14 -9.54 3.67
CA LYS A 118 18.24 -9.70 4.63
C LYS A 118 18.44 -8.47 5.51
N THR A 119 18.31 -7.29 4.91
CA THR A 119 18.43 -6.01 5.63
C THR A 119 17.26 -5.83 6.58
N TYR A 120 16.04 -6.16 6.13
CA TYR A 120 14.86 -6.10 6.99
C TYR A 120 14.95 -7.07 8.16
N ILE A 121 15.41 -8.31 7.95
CA ILE A 121 15.64 -9.27 9.06
C ILE A 121 16.54 -8.65 10.13
N SER A 122 17.70 -8.12 9.75
CA SER A 122 18.63 -7.53 10.72
C SER A 122 18.04 -6.32 11.47
N LYS A 123 17.30 -5.44 10.76
CA LYS A 123 16.64 -4.29 11.37
C LYS A 123 15.53 -4.68 12.34
N VAL A 124 14.73 -5.69 11.96
CA VAL A 124 13.63 -6.16 12.80
C VAL A 124 14.16 -6.88 14.04
N GLU A 125 15.25 -7.64 13.91
CA GLU A 125 15.94 -8.23 15.08
C GLU A 125 16.35 -7.16 16.10
N GLN A 126 16.90 -6.04 15.64
CA GLN A 126 17.27 -4.91 16.50
C GLN A 126 16.04 -4.24 17.12
N TYR A 127 15.01 -3.97 16.31
CA TYR A 127 13.79 -3.29 16.77
C TYR A 127 12.96 -4.12 17.74
N LEU A 128 12.82 -5.43 17.49
CA LEU A 128 12.00 -6.33 18.34
C LEU A 128 12.81 -7.02 19.45
N GLY A 129 14.12 -6.75 19.55
CA GLY A 129 15.02 -7.31 20.57
C GLY A 129 15.18 -8.82 20.52
N CYS A 130 14.96 -9.45 19.34
CA CYS A 130 14.91 -10.91 19.21
C CYS A 130 15.78 -11.43 18.07
N LYS A 131 15.97 -12.73 18.00
CA LYS A 131 16.53 -13.40 16.83
C LYS A 131 15.44 -14.02 15.98
N ALA A 132 15.53 -13.84 14.65
CA ALA A 132 14.61 -14.43 13.71
C ALA A 132 14.82 -15.94 13.58
N LEU A 133 13.71 -16.68 13.50
CA LEU A 133 13.71 -18.04 12.94
C LEU A 133 13.60 -17.91 11.43
N VAL A 134 14.64 -18.30 10.69
CA VAL A 134 14.70 -18.09 9.23
C VAL A 134 14.62 -19.41 8.49
N SER A 135 13.56 -19.55 7.70
CA SER A 135 13.41 -20.60 6.69
C SER A 135 13.86 -20.10 5.32
N LYS A 136 14.47 -20.99 4.53
CA LYS A 136 14.99 -20.67 3.19
C LYS A 136 14.16 -21.40 2.14
N GLY A 137 13.70 -20.65 1.15
CA GLY A 137 13.08 -21.17 -0.06
C GLY A 137 14.07 -21.14 -1.23
N GLU A 138 13.58 -21.49 -2.40
CA GLU A 138 14.32 -21.41 -3.66
C GLU A 138 14.67 -19.96 -4.07
N ARG A 139 15.62 -19.79 -4.98
CA ARG A 139 16.02 -18.49 -5.56
C ARG A 139 16.32 -17.40 -4.53
N GLN A 140 16.95 -17.78 -3.40
CA GLN A 140 17.30 -16.87 -2.30
C GLN A 140 16.09 -16.24 -1.58
N LEU A 141 14.93 -16.87 -1.66
CA LEU A 141 13.75 -16.56 -0.89
C LEU A 141 14.00 -16.83 0.60
N LYS A 142 13.48 -15.99 1.47
CA LYS A 142 13.52 -16.16 2.91
C LYS A 142 12.18 -15.84 3.54
N LEU A 143 11.78 -16.67 4.49
CA LEU A 143 10.73 -16.40 5.45
C LEU A 143 11.39 -16.25 6.83
N ALA A 144 11.13 -15.16 7.51
CA ALA A 144 11.64 -14.86 8.84
C ALA A 144 10.48 -14.66 9.81
N GLN A 145 10.52 -15.39 10.91
CA GLN A 145 9.57 -15.26 12.01
C GLN A 145 10.23 -14.57 13.20
N PHE A 146 9.54 -13.58 13.75
CA PHE A 146 10.00 -12.79 14.90
C PHE A 146 8.97 -12.83 16.01
N ARG A 147 9.44 -12.81 17.25
CA ARG A 147 8.63 -12.57 18.45
C ARG A 147 9.15 -11.35 19.16
N VAL A 148 8.24 -10.47 19.60
CA VAL A 148 8.64 -9.28 20.35
C VAL A 148 9.19 -9.72 21.70
N THR A 149 10.39 -9.26 22.04
CA THR A 149 11.02 -9.48 23.35
C THR A 149 11.17 -8.16 24.10
N GLU A 150 11.86 -7.20 23.48
CA GLU A 150 12.08 -5.87 24.02
C GLU A 150 12.12 -4.88 22.85
N LEU A 151 11.31 -3.84 22.91
CA LEU A 151 11.23 -2.87 21.82
C LEU A 151 12.42 -1.90 21.89
N GLY A 152 13.17 -1.84 20.78
CA GLY A 152 14.17 -0.83 20.50
C GLY A 152 13.59 0.36 19.72
N GLU A 153 14.47 1.11 19.07
CA GLU A 153 14.09 2.24 18.23
C GLU A 153 13.32 1.76 16.98
N PRO A 154 12.17 2.40 16.65
CA PRO A 154 11.41 2.08 15.46
C PRO A 154 12.19 2.40 14.19
N LEU A 155 11.84 1.73 13.10
CA LEU A 155 12.38 2.00 11.80
C LEU A 155 11.87 3.34 11.26
N ASP A 156 12.70 4.04 10.47
CA ASP A 156 12.28 5.31 9.85
C ASP A 156 11.23 5.07 8.76
N ASP A 157 9.99 5.46 9.05
CA ASP A 157 8.81 5.39 8.16
C ASP A 157 8.17 6.77 7.94
N ARG A 158 8.85 7.87 8.27
CA ARG A 158 8.31 9.23 8.18
C ARG A 158 7.79 9.57 6.81
N GLU A 159 8.51 9.17 5.76
CA GLU A 159 8.09 9.39 4.38
C GLU A 159 6.73 8.73 4.07
N TYR A 160 6.42 7.59 4.71
CA TYR A 160 5.12 6.93 4.50
C TYR A 160 3.99 7.57 5.28
N ARG A 161 4.26 8.04 6.49
CA ARG A 161 3.25 8.63 7.37
C ARG A 161 2.81 10.04 6.96
N GLN A 162 3.57 10.72 6.13
CA GLN A 162 3.34 12.10 5.76
C GLN A 162 3.34 12.27 4.25
N LEU A 163 2.38 13.05 3.77
CA LEU A 163 2.41 13.55 2.40
C LEU A 163 3.53 14.60 2.28
N THR A 164 4.33 14.49 1.24
CA THR A 164 5.40 15.43 0.94
C THR A 164 5.12 16.18 -0.35
N CYS A 165 5.49 17.47 -0.40
CA CYS A 165 5.44 18.21 -1.64
C CYS A 165 6.50 17.65 -2.60
N ILE A 166 6.05 17.17 -3.76
CA ILE A 166 6.91 16.57 -4.80
C ILE A 166 7.22 17.53 -5.95
N GLY A 167 6.60 18.69 -5.95
CA GLY A 167 6.80 19.72 -6.96
C GLY A 167 5.64 20.70 -7.02
N GLU A 168 5.81 21.69 -7.89
CA GLU A 168 4.81 22.72 -8.15
C GLU A 168 4.65 22.89 -9.65
N GLN A 169 3.42 23.02 -10.12
CA GLN A 169 3.13 23.37 -11.51
C GLN A 169 1.92 24.32 -11.57
N ARG A 170 2.00 25.36 -12.40
CA ARG A 170 0.99 26.43 -12.52
C ARG A 170 0.67 27.09 -11.17
N ASN A 171 1.65 27.24 -10.28
CA ASN A 171 1.54 27.74 -8.91
C ASN A 171 0.66 26.84 -7.99
N LEU A 172 0.51 25.56 -8.33
CA LEU A 172 -0.20 24.58 -7.54
C LEU A 172 0.81 23.54 -7.02
N ALA A 173 0.98 23.48 -5.71
CA ALA A 173 1.81 22.48 -5.06
C ALA A 173 1.15 21.09 -5.13
N LEU A 174 1.96 20.07 -5.37
CA LEU A 174 1.51 18.69 -5.50
C LEU A 174 2.12 17.84 -4.41
N PHE A 175 1.26 17.13 -3.71
CA PHE A 175 1.65 16.29 -2.58
C PHE A 175 1.45 14.82 -2.90
N SER A 176 2.36 14.00 -2.43
CA SER A 176 2.33 12.56 -2.62
C SER A 176 3.08 11.83 -1.51
N LYS A 177 3.02 10.51 -1.50
CA LYS A 177 3.72 9.63 -0.55
C LYS A 177 4.10 8.31 -1.19
N PRO A 178 5.07 7.56 -0.63
CA PRO A 178 5.39 6.19 -1.08
C PRO A 178 4.17 5.25 -1.05
N GLY A 179 4.26 4.15 -1.77
CA GLY A 179 3.22 3.12 -1.84
C GLY A 179 2.30 3.26 -3.05
N GLN A 180 2.56 4.20 -3.94
CA GLN A 180 1.89 4.39 -5.23
C GLN A 180 2.91 4.61 -6.35
N TYR A 181 2.51 4.37 -7.58
CA TYR A 181 3.39 4.56 -8.73
C TYR A 181 3.77 6.04 -8.92
N GLY A 182 5.05 6.29 -9.19
CA GLY A 182 5.55 7.64 -9.52
C GLY A 182 5.44 8.68 -8.40
N TRP A 183 5.32 8.25 -7.16
CA TRP A 183 5.01 9.09 -6.00
C TRP A 183 5.98 10.26 -5.74
N ASN A 184 7.22 10.20 -6.21
CA ASN A 184 8.28 11.13 -5.84
C ASN A 184 8.63 12.16 -6.90
N LYS A 185 7.89 12.23 -7.99
CA LYS A 185 8.13 13.18 -9.09
C LYS A 185 6.90 13.31 -9.99
N ILE A 186 6.83 14.42 -10.69
CA ILE A 186 5.88 14.59 -11.80
C ILE A 186 6.37 13.77 -12.99
N ASP A 187 5.50 12.94 -13.55
CA ASP A 187 5.82 12.09 -14.70
C ASP A 187 5.80 12.90 -16.00
N LYS A 188 6.83 12.73 -16.83
CA LYS A 188 6.96 13.44 -18.10
C LYS A 188 5.84 13.13 -19.10
N GLY A 189 5.34 11.89 -19.10
CA GLY A 189 4.20 11.51 -19.95
C GLY A 189 2.94 12.26 -19.54
N SER A 190 2.71 12.36 -18.24
CA SER A 190 1.60 13.13 -17.67
C SER A 190 1.73 14.64 -17.96
N GLU A 191 2.94 15.20 -17.92
CA GLU A 191 3.18 16.60 -18.33
C GLU A 191 2.83 16.83 -19.80
N LEU A 192 3.23 15.92 -20.69
CA LEU A 192 2.90 16.00 -22.12
C LEU A 192 1.38 15.94 -22.35
N LEU A 193 0.68 15.08 -21.61
CA LEU A 193 -0.78 14.98 -21.69
C LEU A 193 -1.46 16.27 -21.22
N VAL A 194 -0.98 16.89 -20.14
CA VAL A 194 -1.49 18.19 -19.66
C VAL A 194 -1.30 19.29 -20.72
N ASN A 195 -0.15 19.32 -21.41
CA ASN A 195 0.09 20.30 -22.47
C ASN A 195 -0.88 20.08 -23.66
N ALA A 196 -1.07 18.82 -24.10
CA ALA A 196 -2.03 18.50 -25.16
C ALA A 196 -3.48 18.83 -24.73
N PHE A 197 -3.82 18.60 -23.46
CA PHE A 197 -5.13 19.00 -22.93
C PHE A 197 -5.31 20.52 -22.91
N ALA A 198 -4.28 21.28 -22.56
CA ALA A 198 -4.32 22.75 -22.60
C ALA A 198 -4.56 23.27 -24.04
N ASP A 199 -3.88 22.68 -25.03
CA ASP A 199 -4.11 23.01 -26.45
C ASP A 199 -5.55 22.71 -26.88
N HIS A 200 -6.09 21.56 -26.44
CA HIS A 200 -7.49 21.20 -26.70
C HIS A 200 -8.46 22.19 -26.07
N VAL A 201 -8.25 22.56 -24.80
CA VAL A 201 -9.10 23.54 -24.10
C VAL A 201 -9.09 24.90 -24.79
N ASN A 202 -7.96 25.34 -25.32
CA ASN A 202 -7.86 26.59 -26.07
C ASN A 202 -8.72 26.60 -27.37
N ILE A 203 -8.94 25.43 -27.97
CA ILE A 203 -9.70 25.26 -29.22
C ILE A 203 -11.16 24.98 -28.94
N ALA A 204 -11.47 24.05 -28.04
CA ALA A 204 -12.80 23.48 -27.85
C ALA A 204 -13.48 23.95 -26.55
N GLY A 205 -12.75 24.63 -25.65
CA GLY A 205 -13.19 24.97 -24.30
C GLY A 205 -12.95 23.83 -23.29
N ALA A 206 -13.00 24.19 -22.02
CA ALA A 206 -12.84 23.22 -20.94
C ALA A 206 -14.10 22.35 -20.77
N PRO A 207 -13.96 21.04 -20.48
CA PRO A 207 -15.11 20.16 -20.28
C PRO A 207 -15.85 20.49 -18.98
N ALA A 208 -17.17 20.36 -18.99
CA ALA A 208 -17.99 20.54 -17.79
C ALA A 208 -17.78 19.43 -16.75
N THR A 209 -17.44 18.22 -17.20
CA THR A 209 -17.13 17.06 -16.36
C THR A 209 -15.92 16.33 -16.91
N LEU A 210 -15.08 15.78 -16.00
CA LEU A 210 -13.88 15.02 -16.33
C LEU A 210 -13.78 13.80 -15.44
N LEU A 211 -13.43 12.65 -16.02
CA LEU A 211 -13.11 11.43 -15.30
C LEU A 211 -11.61 11.13 -15.46
N ASP A 212 -10.89 11.00 -14.32
CA ASP A 212 -9.48 10.62 -14.24
C ASP A 212 -9.37 9.19 -13.70
N LEU A 213 -9.11 8.23 -14.59
CA LEU A 213 -8.96 6.80 -14.26
C LEU A 213 -7.50 6.47 -13.96
N GLY A 214 -7.24 5.91 -12.78
CA GLY A 214 -5.87 5.68 -12.30
C GLY A 214 -5.21 6.99 -11.93
N CYS A 215 -5.90 7.82 -11.15
CA CYS A 215 -5.52 9.21 -10.89
C CYS A 215 -4.17 9.37 -10.16
N GLY A 216 -3.65 8.32 -9.50
CA GLY A 216 -2.47 8.43 -8.66
C GLY A 216 -2.67 9.50 -7.58
N TYR A 217 -1.70 10.37 -7.41
CA TYR A 217 -1.83 11.52 -6.49
C TYR A 217 -2.69 12.68 -7.06
N GLY A 218 -3.34 12.49 -8.22
CA GLY A 218 -4.28 13.45 -8.79
C GLY A 218 -3.65 14.52 -9.66
N TYR A 219 -2.45 14.33 -10.21
CA TYR A 219 -1.76 15.31 -11.03
C TYR A 219 -2.59 15.79 -12.22
N LEU A 220 -3.13 14.85 -13.02
CA LEU A 220 -3.95 15.19 -14.20
C LEU A 220 -5.22 15.91 -13.79
N SER A 221 -5.88 15.46 -12.73
CA SER A 221 -7.06 16.08 -12.16
C SER A 221 -6.81 17.55 -11.75
N VAL A 222 -5.74 17.79 -10.98
CA VAL A 222 -5.36 19.14 -10.50
C VAL A 222 -5.06 20.06 -11.70
N MET A 223 -4.32 19.57 -12.68
CA MET A 223 -4.00 20.36 -13.88
C MET A 223 -5.21 20.61 -14.78
N ALA A 224 -6.11 19.64 -14.92
CA ALA A 224 -7.36 19.82 -15.67
C ALA A 224 -8.26 20.88 -15.01
N TRP A 225 -8.37 20.83 -13.67
CA TRP A 225 -9.09 21.86 -12.93
C TRP A 225 -8.47 23.26 -13.13
N ALA A 226 -7.14 23.36 -13.06
CA ALA A 226 -6.43 24.62 -13.31
C ALA A 226 -6.63 25.16 -14.73
N LEU A 227 -6.98 24.30 -15.69
CA LEU A 227 -7.32 24.64 -17.06
C LEU A 227 -8.82 24.89 -17.27
N GLY A 228 -9.61 24.92 -16.20
CA GLY A 228 -11.03 25.27 -16.22
C GLY A 228 -12.00 24.08 -16.37
N ALA A 229 -11.53 22.84 -16.27
CA ALA A 229 -12.45 21.69 -16.18
C ALA A 229 -13.39 21.87 -14.97
N GLY A 230 -14.66 21.52 -15.15
CA GLY A 230 -15.68 21.67 -14.12
C GLY A 230 -15.62 20.59 -13.04
N GLN A 231 -16.66 19.77 -12.92
CA GLN A 231 -16.68 18.68 -11.94
C GLN A 231 -15.68 17.57 -12.32
N ILE A 232 -14.84 17.18 -11.36
CA ILE A 232 -13.84 16.13 -11.57
C ILE A 232 -14.20 14.90 -10.75
N MET A 233 -14.21 13.74 -11.39
CA MET A 233 -14.26 12.43 -10.75
C MET A 233 -12.91 11.76 -10.96
N ALA A 234 -12.26 11.36 -9.87
CA ALA A 234 -10.97 10.70 -9.90
C ALA A 234 -11.06 9.33 -9.22
N THR A 235 -10.52 8.30 -9.85
CA THR A 235 -10.51 6.95 -9.27
C THR A 235 -9.13 6.34 -9.31
N ASP A 236 -8.82 5.54 -8.30
CA ASP A 236 -7.60 4.73 -8.28
C ASP A 236 -7.84 3.43 -7.50
N ASN A 237 -7.09 2.43 -7.82
CA ASN A 237 -7.10 1.14 -7.14
C ASN A 237 -6.27 1.15 -5.84
N ASN A 238 -5.41 2.14 -5.63
CA ASN A 238 -4.45 2.20 -4.52
C ASN A 238 -4.87 3.21 -3.46
N ALA A 239 -4.96 2.78 -2.19
CA ALA A 239 -5.38 3.63 -1.08
C ALA A 239 -4.44 4.82 -0.81
N ALA A 240 -3.12 4.66 -1.02
CA ALA A 240 -2.16 5.77 -0.88
C ALA A 240 -2.36 6.82 -1.98
N ALA A 241 -2.70 6.38 -3.20
CA ALA A 241 -3.03 7.25 -4.32
C ALA A 241 -4.31 8.05 -4.01
N ILE A 242 -5.37 7.38 -3.59
CA ILE A 242 -6.64 8.00 -3.19
C ILE A 242 -6.44 9.04 -2.09
N ALA A 243 -5.67 8.71 -1.05
CA ALA A 243 -5.37 9.63 0.05
C ALA A 243 -4.59 10.86 -0.44
N SER A 244 -3.62 10.67 -1.33
CA SER A 244 -2.83 11.75 -1.92
C SER A 244 -3.68 12.64 -2.82
N CYS A 245 -4.53 12.05 -3.66
CA CYS A 245 -5.43 12.78 -4.56
C CYS A 245 -6.47 13.61 -3.78
N ARG A 246 -7.09 13.03 -2.75
CA ARG A 246 -8.01 13.75 -1.86
C ARG A 246 -7.36 14.95 -1.20
N HIS A 247 -6.14 14.78 -0.68
CA HIS A 247 -5.40 15.89 -0.10
C HIS A 247 -5.14 17.00 -1.11
N ASN A 248 -4.71 16.67 -2.34
CA ASN A 248 -4.51 17.65 -3.40
C ASN A 248 -5.80 18.35 -3.81
N PHE A 249 -6.94 17.65 -3.83
CA PHE A 249 -8.24 18.26 -4.06
C PHE A 249 -8.60 19.24 -2.95
N GLU A 250 -8.41 18.84 -1.69
CA GLU A 250 -8.73 19.66 -0.52
C GLU A 250 -7.93 20.96 -0.49
N ILE A 251 -6.61 20.91 -0.63
CA ILE A 251 -5.75 22.10 -0.55
C ILE A 251 -5.98 23.09 -1.70
N HIS A 252 -6.45 22.60 -2.85
CA HIS A 252 -6.74 23.45 -4.01
C HIS A 252 -8.23 23.80 -4.15
N GLY A 253 -9.09 23.33 -3.25
CA GLY A 253 -10.53 23.61 -3.28
C GLY A 253 -11.23 23.02 -4.52
N ILE A 254 -10.73 21.87 -5.04
CA ILE A 254 -11.29 21.22 -6.23
C ILE A 254 -12.62 20.59 -5.89
N GLN A 255 -13.67 20.99 -6.62
CA GLN A 255 -15.00 20.39 -6.51
C GLN A 255 -15.01 19.07 -7.29
N GLY A 256 -15.05 17.95 -6.59
CA GLY A 256 -14.98 16.64 -7.23
C GLY A 256 -15.11 15.48 -6.23
N GLU A 257 -15.11 14.29 -6.77
CA GLU A 257 -15.15 13.03 -6.01
C GLU A 257 -13.88 12.24 -6.28
N VAL A 258 -13.30 11.67 -5.20
CA VAL A 258 -12.17 10.74 -5.29
C VAL A 258 -12.59 9.43 -4.66
N SER A 259 -12.66 8.36 -5.45
CA SER A 259 -13.13 7.04 -5.05
C SER A 259 -12.13 5.93 -5.35
N ALA A 260 -12.37 4.76 -4.75
CA ALA A 260 -11.67 3.53 -5.10
C ALA A 260 -12.41 2.80 -6.22
N ASP A 261 -11.69 2.32 -7.22
CA ASP A 261 -12.22 1.47 -8.29
C ASP A 261 -11.15 0.45 -8.78
#